data_0fc24c17294957c70332a3aab266bd14
#
_entry.id   0fc24c17294957c70332a3aab266bd14
#
_cell.length_a   1.000
_cell.length_b   1.000
_cell.length_c   1.000
_cell.angle_alpha   90.00
_cell.angle_beta   90.00
_cell.angle_gamma   90.00
#
_symmetry.space_group_name_H-M   'P 1'
#
loop_
_entity.id
_entity.type
_entity.pdbx_description
1 polymer ?
#
loop_
_entity_poly.entity_id
_entity_poly.type
_entity_poly.pdbx_seq_one_letter_code
_entity_poly.pdbx_strand_id
1 'polypeptide(L)'
;MKDYLIRGLAFNDEIRFFVTKTTDLVEEIRKRHDAYPTAIAAVGRTATATTMMGAMLKSGDKIDVAVRGDGPVGTIYASSNELGETTAYAKNMQVHIPSNAQGKLDVKGVVGGGNITVVRDLGLNEKYTTTSPIVSGEIAEDFTYYFAASEQVPSAVSLGVLVETDNSVIAAGGFILQVLPNATNETITKIEKAISNIKPISTLIHEGKTPEEIANIIFSGEENYRILHKNDVVFKCTCSKERYADALVTLGKEELEDIAKQETTELVCAFCKEKYHFSQKEITELLDNLK
;
A
#
# COMPACT_ATOMS: atom_id res chain seq x y z
N MET A 1 3.57 -15.98 12.21
CA MET A 1 2.58 -16.41 11.16
C MET A 1 2.87 -15.55 9.94
N LYS A 2 3.10 -16.12 8.74
CA LYS A 2 3.36 -15.37 7.50
C LYS A 2 2.22 -14.40 7.18
N ASP A 3 2.54 -13.36 6.43
CA ASP A 3 1.53 -12.43 5.91
C ASP A 3 0.77 -13.06 4.74
N TYR A 4 -0.52 -12.84 4.70
CA TYR A 4 -1.40 -13.26 3.62
C TYR A 4 -2.70 -12.47 3.58
N LEU A 5 -3.36 -12.56 2.44
CA LEU A 5 -4.65 -11.95 2.17
C LEU A 5 -5.67 -13.03 1.82
N ILE A 6 -6.89 -12.88 2.33
CA ILE A 6 -8.07 -13.60 1.86
C ILE A 6 -9.01 -12.64 1.16
N ARG A 7 -9.67 -13.10 0.10
CA ARG A 7 -10.77 -12.41 -0.55
C ARG A 7 -11.95 -13.34 -0.75
N GLY A 8 -13.15 -12.81 -0.66
CA GLY A 8 -14.35 -13.60 -0.76
C GLY A 8 -15.62 -12.78 -0.89
N LEU A 9 -16.73 -13.47 -0.73
CA LEU A 9 -18.08 -12.93 -0.76
C LEU A 9 -18.81 -13.31 0.52
N ALA A 10 -19.70 -12.43 0.98
CA ALA A 10 -20.50 -12.64 2.17
C ALA A 10 -21.97 -12.27 1.91
N PHE A 11 -22.86 -12.81 2.78
CA PHE A 11 -24.31 -12.55 2.74
C PHE A 11 -24.93 -12.75 1.36
N ASN A 12 -24.85 -13.99 0.85
CA ASN A 12 -25.38 -14.36 -0.48
C ASN A 12 -24.83 -13.47 -1.62
N ASP A 13 -23.52 -13.21 -1.58
CA ASP A 13 -22.80 -12.41 -2.57
C ASP A 13 -23.22 -10.92 -2.61
N GLU A 14 -23.76 -10.40 -1.52
CA GLU A 14 -24.10 -8.98 -1.38
C GLU A 14 -22.89 -8.12 -1.00
N ILE A 15 -21.87 -8.71 -0.34
CA ILE A 15 -20.65 -8.04 0.10
C ILE A 15 -19.43 -8.75 -0.47
N ARG A 16 -18.56 -8.01 -1.14
CA ARG A 16 -17.20 -8.46 -1.47
C ARG A 16 -16.25 -8.01 -0.38
N PHE A 17 -15.35 -8.88 0.06
CA PHE A 17 -14.40 -8.56 1.11
C PHE A 17 -12.96 -8.94 0.80
N PHE A 18 -12.05 -8.21 1.41
CA PHE A 18 -10.62 -8.45 1.47
C PHE A 18 -10.19 -8.27 2.91
N VAL A 19 -9.46 -9.24 3.47
CA VAL A 19 -8.87 -9.13 4.82
C VAL A 19 -7.43 -9.58 4.72
N THR A 20 -6.51 -8.80 5.28
CA THR A 20 -5.08 -9.09 5.19
C THR A 20 -4.32 -8.82 6.48
N LYS A 21 -3.33 -9.65 6.74
CA LYS A 21 -2.22 -9.37 7.65
C LYS A 21 -1.02 -8.95 6.79
N THR A 22 -0.33 -7.88 7.21
CA THR A 22 0.81 -7.28 6.49
C THR A 22 1.97 -6.92 7.44
N THR A 23 2.08 -7.62 8.57
CA THR A 23 3.07 -7.29 9.63
C THR A 23 4.49 -7.44 9.12
N ASP A 24 4.81 -8.56 8.48
CA ASP A 24 6.15 -8.86 7.96
C ASP A 24 6.51 -7.93 6.80
N LEU A 25 5.54 -7.63 5.91
CA LEU A 25 5.67 -6.66 4.82
C LEU A 25 6.04 -5.26 5.34
N VAL A 26 5.28 -4.75 6.33
CA VAL A 26 5.47 -3.39 6.85
C VAL A 26 6.76 -3.29 7.65
N GLU A 27 7.11 -4.34 8.40
CA GLU A 27 8.40 -4.40 9.13
C GLU A 27 9.59 -4.46 8.16
N GLU A 28 9.47 -5.17 7.03
CA GLU A 28 10.51 -5.18 6.00
C GLU A 28 10.70 -3.79 5.37
N ILE A 29 9.60 -3.07 5.09
CA ILE A 29 9.66 -1.66 4.63
C ILE A 29 10.34 -0.80 5.67
N ARG A 30 9.97 -0.93 6.96
CA ARG A 30 10.57 -0.16 8.05
C ARG A 30 12.09 -0.36 8.11
N LYS A 31 12.54 -1.62 8.06
CA LYS A 31 13.98 -1.97 8.12
C LYS A 31 14.76 -1.40 6.97
N ARG A 32 14.28 -1.55 5.74
CA ARG A 32 14.96 -1.06 4.54
C ARG A 32 15.15 0.45 4.51
N HIS A 33 14.21 1.16 5.11
CA HIS A 33 14.17 2.62 5.09
C HIS A 33 14.58 3.27 6.40
N ASP A 34 14.90 2.48 7.43
CA ASP A 34 15.15 2.97 8.80
C ASP A 34 14.02 3.93 9.26
N ALA A 35 12.78 3.48 9.03
CA ALA A 35 11.61 4.36 9.18
C ALA A 35 11.25 4.60 10.64
N TYR A 36 10.87 5.84 10.95
CA TYR A 36 10.39 6.23 12.28
C TYR A 36 8.90 5.89 12.46
N PRO A 37 8.43 5.77 13.72
CA PRO A 37 7.10 5.22 14.04
C PRO A 37 5.93 5.87 13.30
N THR A 38 5.85 7.20 13.25
CA THR A 38 4.72 7.88 12.62
C THR A 38 4.76 7.73 11.10
N ALA A 39 5.94 7.79 10.50
CA ALA A 39 6.12 7.58 9.06
C ALA A 39 5.74 6.15 8.66
N ILE A 40 6.25 5.14 9.37
CA ILE A 40 5.92 3.74 9.02
C ILE A 40 4.44 3.40 9.27
N ALA A 41 3.77 4.06 10.23
CA ALA A 41 2.35 3.89 10.42
C ALA A 41 1.55 4.38 9.19
N ALA A 42 1.90 5.54 8.63
CA ALA A 42 1.27 6.08 7.42
C ALA A 42 1.59 5.22 6.17
N VAL A 43 2.87 4.89 5.96
CA VAL A 43 3.33 4.07 4.83
C VAL A 43 2.75 2.65 4.91
N GLY A 44 2.73 2.03 6.07
CA GLY A 44 2.19 0.69 6.28
C GLY A 44 0.68 0.61 6.02
N ARG A 45 -0.10 1.61 6.45
CA ARG A 45 -1.53 1.70 6.10
C ARG A 45 -1.72 1.83 4.58
N THR A 46 -0.93 2.68 3.92
CA THR A 46 -0.99 2.84 2.46
C THR A 46 -0.60 1.55 1.75
N ALA A 47 0.49 0.89 2.16
CA ALA A 47 0.93 -0.39 1.61
C ALA A 47 -0.14 -1.48 1.76
N THR A 48 -0.77 -1.58 2.95
CA THR A 48 -1.84 -2.54 3.24
C THR A 48 -3.06 -2.32 2.35
N ALA A 49 -3.52 -1.07 2.18
CA ALA A 49 -4.61 -0.74 1.27
C ALA A 49 -4.25 -1.10 -0.18
N THR A 50 -3.03 -0.73 -0.63
CA THR A 50 -2.55 -1.01 -1.98
C THR A 50 -2.43 -2.52 -2.24
N THR A 51 -2.01 -3.32 -1.25
CA THR A 51 -2.00 -4.80 -1.32
C THR A 51 -3.40 -5.35 -1.58
N MET A 52 -4.41 -4.89 -0.84
CA MET A 52 -5.79 -5.33 -1.04
C MET A 52 -6.35 -4.87 -2.40
N MET A 53 -5.99 -3.66 -2.84
CA MET A 53 -6.37 -3.16 -4.18
C MET A 53 -5.68 -3.96 -5.30
N GLY A 54 -4.42 -4.36 -5.12
CA GLY A 54 -3.72 -5.27 -6.02
C GLY A 54 -4.47 -6.59 -6.21
N ALA A 55 -4.98 -7.17 -5.11
CA ALA A 55 -5.77 -8.39 -5.16
C ALA A 55 -7.13 -8.24 -5.88
N MET A 56 -7.58 -7.02 -6.22
CA MET A 56 -8.76 -6.76 -7.06
C MET A 56 -8.47 -6.88 -8.55
N LEU A 57 -7.21 -6.86 -8.94
CA LEU A 57 -6.75 -6.84 -10.34
C LEU A 57 -6.78 -8.24 -10.97
N LYS A 58 -6.62 -8.27 -12.29
CA LYS A 58 -6.42 -9.50 -13.07
C LYS A 58 -4.93 -9.83 -13.16
N SER A 59 -4.64 -11.04 -13.63
CA SER A 59 -3.27 -11.50 -13.82
C SER A 59 -2.48 -10.59 -14.77
N GLY A 60 -1.30 -10.18 -14.33
CA GLY A 60 -0.40 -9.28 -15.06
C GLY A 60 -0.62 -7.80 -14.82
N ASP A 61 -1.75 -7.41 -14.23
CA ASP A 61 -2.05 -6.00 -13.93
C ASP A 61 -1.28 -5.53 -12.68
N LYS A 62 -1.07 -4.20 -12.61
CA LYS A 62 -0.40 -3.54 -11.48
C LYS A 62 -1.18 -2.31 -11.02
N ILE A 63 -1.00 -1.98 -9.76
CA ILE A 63 -1.56 -0.76 -9.18
C ILE A 63 -0.46 0.01 -8.46
N ASP A 64 -0.41 1.30 -8.74
CA ASP A 64 0.45 2.26 -8.07
C ASP A 64 -0.43 3.30 -7.35
N VAL A 65 -0.09 3.56 -6.10
CA VAL A 65 -0.78 4.56 -5.27
C VAL A 65 0.22 5.62 -4.84
N ALA A 66 -0.18 6.88 -4.97
CA ALA A 66 0.57 8.00 -4.43
C ALA A 66 -0.33 8.84 -3.52
N VAL A 67 -0.02 8.90 -2.23
CA VAL A 67 -0.63 9.79 -1.25
C VAL A 67 0.23 11.04 -1.16
N ARG A 68 -0.23 12.14 -1.77
CA ARG A 68 0.48 13.42 -1.84
C ARG A 68 -0.10 14.37 -0.81
N GLY A 69 0.43 14.31 0.40
CA GLY A 69 0.07 15.23 1.48
C GLY A 69 1.06 16.38 1.63
N ASP A 70 0.62 17.46 2.28
CA ASP A 70 1.46 18.61 2.65
C ASP A 70 2.12 18.44 4.03
N GLY A 71 1.87 17.31 4.69
CA GLY A 71 2.51 16.96 5.97
C GLY A 71 3.98 16.55 5.80
N PRO A 72 4.70 16.42 6.93
CA PRO A 72 6.17 16.25 6.91
C PRO A 72 6.66 14.92 6.33
N VAL A 73 5.84 13.88 6.20
CA VAL A 73 6.21 12.62 5.52
C VAL A 73 6.37 12.84 4.02
N GLY A 74 5.74 13.88 3.47
CA GLY A 74 5.69 14.16 2.05
C GLY A 74 4.85 13.13 1.29
N THR A 75 5.24 12.83 0.06
CA THR A 75 4.50 11.85 -0.75
C THR A 75 4.84 10.42 -0.32
N ILE A 76 3.80 9.62 -0.10
CA ILE A 76 3.89 8.18 0.11
C ILE A 76 3.60 7.48 -1.22
N TYR A 77 4.43 6.54 -1.62
CA TYR A 77 4.26 5.70 -2.79
C TYR A 77 4.12 4.25 -2.38
N ALA A 78 3.16 3.55 -2.97
CA ALA A 78 2.99 2.10 -2.83
C ALA A 78 2.64 1.48 -4.18
N SER A 79 3.14 0.28 -4.43
CA SER A 79 2.87 -0.50 -5.64
C SER A 79 2.54 -1.93 -5.26
N SER A 80 1.56 -2.53 -5.92
CA SER A 80 1.17 -3.93 -5.71
C SER A 80 0.64 -4.57 -7.00
N ASN A 81 0.55 -5.89 -6.99
CA ASN A 81 -0.05 -6.69 -8.06
C ASN A 81 -1.05 -7.73 -7.49
N GLU A 82 -1.65 -8.51 -8.37
CA GLU A 82 -2.62 -9.55 -8.02
C GLU A 82 -2.04 -10.69 -7.18
N LEU A 83 -0.71 -10.86 -7.17
CA LEU A 83 -0.02 -11.91 -6.41
C LEU A 83 0.26 -11.52 -4.96
N GLY A 84 -0.04 -10.26 -4.56
CA GLY A 84 0.29 -9.75 -3.23
C GLY A 84 1.74 -9.30 -3.06
N GLU A 85 2.47 -9.15 -4.18
CA GLU A 85 3.82 -8.58 -4.20
C GLU A 85 3.72 -7.07 -4.07
N THR A 86 4.17 -6.53 -2.94
CA THR A 86 3.97 -5.12 -2.59
C THR A 86 5.28 -4.45 -2.21
N THR A 87 5.40 -3.17 -2.59
CA THR A 87 6.48 -2.27 -2.17
C THR A 87 5.89 -0.92 -1.78
N ALA A 88 6.54 -0.23 -0.82
CA ALA A 88 6.16 1.14 -0.48
C ALA A 88 7.33 1.92 0.11
N TYR A 89 7.27 3.25 -0.01
CA TYR A 89 8.17 4.18 0.66
C TYR A 89 7.51 5.55 0.77
N ALA A 90 8.11 6.45 1.55
CA ALA A 90 7.75 7.86 1.55
C ALA A 90 8.98 8.73 1.32
N LYS A 91 8.74 9.98 0.93
CA LYS A 91 9.82 10.96 0.70
C LYS A 91 10.68 11.14 1.95
N ASN A 92 10.06 11.19 3.14
CA ASN A 92 10.73 11.34 4.43
C ASN A 92 10.31 10.19 5.37
N MET A 93 11.13 9.12 5.42
CA MET A 93 10.87 7.96 6.27
C MET A 93 11.32 8.18 7.73
N GLN A 94 12.27 9.09 7.98
CA GLN A 94 12.79 9.43 9.31
C GLN A 94 12.03 10.58 9.97
N VAL A 95 10.72 10.66 9.72
CA VAL A 95 9.84 11.65 10.35
C VAL A 95 9.08 11.01 11.50
N HIS A 96 9.15 11.65 12.65
CA HIS A 96 8.33 11.33 13.81
C HIS A 96 7.77 12.64 14.39
N ILE A 97 6.48 12.64 14.67
CA ILE A 97 5.79 13.76 15.33
C ILE A 97 5.15 13.24 16.63
N PRO A 98 4.90 14.12 17.60
CA PRO A 98 4.27 13.73 18.86
C PRO A 98 2.95 12.98 18.64
N SER A 99 2.63 12.09 19.57
CA SER A 99 1.34 11.41 19.59
C SER A 99 0.18 12.39 19.63
N ASN A 100 -0.94 12.00 19.04
CA ASN A 100 -2.18 12.80 19.09
C ASN A 100 -2.78 12.84 20.51
N ALA A 101 -3.87 13.59 20.69
CA ALA A 101 -4.54 13.77 21.99
C ALA A 101 -5.04 12.43 22.63
N GLN A 102 -5.18 11.37 21.85
CA GLN A 102 -5.54 10.03 22.31
C GLN A 102 -4.33 9.14 22.62
N GLY A 103 -3.11 9.67 22.58
CA GLY A 103 -1.87 8.92 22.81
C GLY A 103 -1.47 7.97 21.65
N LYS A 104 -2.07 8.10 20.47
CA LYS A 104 -1.76 7.30 19.28
C LYS A 104 -0.81 8.05 18.36
N LEU A 105 -0.10 7.31 17.49
CA LEU A 105 0.69 7.91 16.41
C LEU A 105 -0.20 8.82 15.55
N ASP A 106 0.22 10.07 15.36
CA ASP A 106 -0.55 11.08 14.62
C ASP A 106 -0.33 10.94 13.11
N VAL A 107 -1.00 9.94 12.52
CA VAL A 107 -0.92 9.69 11.09
C VAL A 107 -1.50 10.86 10.29
N LYS A 108 -2.61 11.44 10.76
CA LYS A 108 -3.22 12.63 10.16
C LYS A 108 -2.22 13.78 10.08
N GLY A 109 -1.56 14.07 11.19
CA GLY A 109 -0.59 15.18 11.25
C GLY A 109 0.64 14.95 10.38
N VAL A 110 1.11 13.70 10.24
CA VAL A 110 2.28 13.40 9.40
C VAL A 110 1.96 13.40 7.91
N VAL A 111 0.72 13.09 7.52
CA VAL A 111 0.26 13.06 6.11
C VAL A 111 -0.20 14.45 5.66
N GLY A 112 -1.01 15.14 6.44
CA GLY A 112 -1.60 16.43 6.08
C GLY A 112 -2.71 16.34 5.05
N GLY A 113 -3.06 17.47 4.44
CA GLY A 113 -4.04 17.59 3.37
C GLY A 113 -3.42 17.37 1.99
N GLY A 114 -4.25 17.05 0.98
CA GLY A 114 -3.74 16.82 -0.37
C GLY A 114 -4.60 15.85 -1.17
N ASN A 115 -3.95 14.96 -1.93
CA ASN A 115 -4.64 14.04 -2.84
C ASN A 115 -4.07 12.62 -2.78
N ILE A 116 -4.95 11.64 -3.02
CA ILE A 116 -4.60 10.26 -3.35
C ILE A 116 -4.75 10.09 -4.86
N THR A 117 -3.69 9.64 -5.52
CA THR A 117 -3.72 9.26 -6.94
C THR A 117 -3.50 7.77 -7.04
N VAL A 118 -4.38 7.10 -7.76
CA VAL A 118 -4.31 5.66 -8.05
C VAL A 118 -4.10 5.49 -9.55
N VAL A 119 -3.07 4.74 -9.92
CA VAL A 119 -2.75 4.41 -11.31
C VAL A 119 -2.87 2.89 -11.47
N ARG A 120 -3.70 2.45 -12.42
CA ARG A 120 -3.82 1.04 -12.81
C ARG A 120 -3.15 0.83 -14.15
N ASP A 121 -2.18 -0.06 -14.17
CA ASP A 121 -1.53 -0.56 -15.38
C ASP A 121 -2.18 -1.90 -15.73
N LEU A 122 -3.05 -1.87 -16.72
CA LEU A 122 -3.84 -3.01 -17.18
C LEU A 122 -3.22 -3.66 -18.43
N GLY A 123 -1.93 -3.43 -18.69
CA GLY A 123 -1.25 -3.93 -19.89
C GLY A 123 -1.74 -3.29 -21.19
N LEU A 124 -2.48 -2.16 -21.12
CA LEU A 124 -2.96 -1.39 -22.25
C LEU A 124 -1.98 -0.26 -22.58
N ASN A 125 -2.14 0.37 -23.76
CA ASN A 125 -1.29 1.49 -24.19
C ASN A 125 -1.37 2.70 -23.24
N GLU A 126 -2.50 2.89 -22.56
CA GLU A 126 -2.71 3.96 -21.59
C GLU A 126 -3.03 3.39 -20.21
N LYS A 127 -2.46 4.02 -19.18
CA LYS A 127 -2.74 3.70 -17.79
C LYS A 127 -3.99 4.43 -17.31
N TYR A 128 -4.84 3.74 -16.59
CA TYR A 128 -6.02 4.34 -15.98
C TYR A 128 -5.63 5.05 -14.67
N THR A 129 -5.83 6.36 -14.62
CA THR A 129 -5.47 7.20 -13.47
C THR A 129 -6.71 7.87 -12.86
N THR A 130 -6.87 7.74 -11.57
CA THR A 130 -7.88 8.43 -10.79
C THR A 130 -7.27 9.20 -9.64
N THR A 131 -7.90 10.31 -9.24
CA THR A 131 -7.43 11.14 -8.13
C THR A 131 -8.63 11.54 -7.25
N SER A 132 -8.44 11.47 -5.93
CA SER A 132 -9.41 11.97 -4.94
C SER A 132 -8.71 12.82 -3.87
N PRO A 133 -9.40 13.75 -3.21
CA PRO A 133 -8.83 14.51 -2.11
C PRO A 133 -8.55 13.60 -0.89
N ILE A 134 -7.56 13.97 -0.09
CA ILE A 134 -7.39 13.48 1.28
C ILE A 134 -8.44 14.19 2.14
N VAL A 135 -9.33 13.42 2.76
CA VAL A 135 -10.44 13.97 3.57
C VAL A 135 -10.13 13.96 5.07
N SER A 136 -9.31 13.02 5.53
CA SER A 136 -8.94 12.92 6.96
C SER A 136 -7.45 12.90 7.21
N GLY A 137 -6.66 12.30 6.33
CA GLY A 137 -5.24 12.01 6.52
C GLY A 137 -4.97 10.73 7.34
N GLU A 138 -6.01 10.05 7.82
CA GLU A 138 -5.90 8.75 8.53
C GLU A 138 -5.71 7.56 7.59
N ILE A 139 -5.69 7.78 6.28
CA ILE A 139 -5.52 6.82 5.19
C ILE A 139 -6.75 5.91 5.00
N ALA A 140 -7.28 5.28 6.05
CA ALA A 140 -8.42 4.36 5.93
C ALA A 140 -9.69 5.08 5.45
N GLU A 141 -10.02 6.21 6.06
CA GLU A 141 -11.15 7.06 5.67
C GLU A 141 -10.94 7.66 4.27
N ASP A 142 -9.70 7.99 3.93
CA ASP A 142 -9.35 8.56 2.64
C ASP A 142 -9.55 7.53 1.50
N PHE A 143 -9.20 6.26 1.73
CA PHE A 143 -9.52 5.19 0.79
C PHE A 143 -11.01 4.85 0.76
N THR A 144 -11.72 4.93 1.89
CA THR A 144 -13.20 4.80 1.91
C THR A 144 -13.84 5.84 1.01
N TYR A 145 -13.40 7.09 1.11
CA TYR A 145 -13.87 8.18 0.25
C TYR A 145 -13.47 7.95 -1.22
N TYR A 146 -12.22 7.52 -1.48
CA TYR A 146 -11.76 7.18 -2.83
C TYR A 146 -12.66 6.15 -3.51
N PHE A 147 -13.00 5.05 -2.83
CA PHE A 147 -13.87 4.03 -3.40
C PHE A 147 -15.28 4.57 -3.70
N ALA A 148 -15.83 5.38 -2.81
CA ALA A 148 -17.15 5.95 -3.00
C ALA A 148 -17.18 6.99 -4.14
N ALA A 149 -16.21 7.91 -4.17
CA ALA A 149 -16.20 9.05 -5.09
C ALA A 149 -15.63 8.69 -6.47
N SER A 150 -14.55 7.91 -6.53
CA SER A 150 -13.82 7.62 -7.77
C SER A 150 -14.21 6.28 -8.40
N GLU A 151 -14.45 5.26 -7.59
CA GLU A 151 -14.84 3.93 -8.07
C GLU A 151 -16.36 3.72 -8.09
N GLN A 152 -17.11 4.60 -7.43
CA GLN A 152 -18.58 4.52 -7.26
C GLN A 152 -19.02 3.21 -6.58
N VAL A 153 -18.18 2.67 -5.70
CA VAL A 153 -18.43 1.45 -4.92
C VAL A 153 -18.49 1.82 -3.44
N PRO A 154 -19.66 1.81 -2.79
CA PRO A 154 -19.76 2.02 -1.36
C PRO A 154 -18.90 0.99 -0.62
N SER A 155 -17.97 1.47 0.19
CA SER A 155 -16.95 0.63 0.81
C SER A 155 -16.69 1.04 2.25
N ALA A 156 -16.27 0.09 3.07
CA ALA A 156 -15.68 0.34 4.38
C ALA A 156 -14.23 -0.16 4.39
N VAL A 157 -13.31 0.70 4.82
CA VAL A 157 -11.89 0.40 4.90
C VAL A 157 -11.42 0.54 6.34
N SER A 158 -10.71 -0.45 6.85
CA SER A 158 -10.03 -0.40 8.14
C SER A 158 -8.57 -0.79 7.96
N LEU A 159 -7.67 0.04 8.46
CA LEU A 159 -6.23 -0.14 8.35
C LEU A 159 -5.60 0.10 9.72
N GLY A 160 -4.60 -0.70 10.09
CA GLY A 160 -3.92 -0.55 11.35
C GLY A 160 -2.45 -0.95 11.26
N VAL A 161 -1.61 -0.17 11.93
CA VAL A 161 -0.19 -0.49 12.15
C VAL A 161 0.10 -0.19 13.62
N LEU A 162 0.65 -1.18 14.33
CA LEU A 162 1.09 -1.06 15.71
C LEU A 162 2.61 -1.16 15.76
N VAL A 163 3.22 -0.13 16.33
CA VAL A 163 4.67 0.01 16.44
C VAL A 163 5.07 -0.03 17.90
N GLU A 164 6.08 -0.83 18.23
CA GLU A 164 6.61 -0.98 19.58
C GLU A 164 7.59 0.16 19.92
N THR A 165 7.99 0.26 21.16
CA THR A 165 8.92 1.28 21.69
C THR A 165 10.31 1.21 21.08
N ASP A 166 10.72 0.05 20.58
CA ASP A 166 11.96 -0.15 19.81
C ASP A 166 11.83 0.20 18.31
N ASN A 167 10.70 0.79 17.91
CA ASN A 167 10.29 1.12 16.56
C ASN A 167 9.91 -0.09 15.68
N SER A 168 9.95 -1.33 16.17
CA SER A 168 9.54 -2.50 15.39
C SER A 168 8.02 -2.51 15.12
N VAL A 169 7.61 -2.98 13.95
CA VAL A 169 6.20 -3.19 13.61
C VAL A 169 5.77 -4.54 14.13
N ILE A 170 4.88 -4.57 15.14
CA ILE A 170 4.43 -5.80 15.80
C ILE A 170 3.07 -6.29 15.29
N ALA A 171 2.27 -5.43 14.67
CA ALA A 171 1.03 -5.80 14.01
C ALA A 171 0.67 -4.82 12.91
N ALA A 172 0.37 -5.31 11.72
CA ALA A 172 -0.15 -4.51 10.62
C ALA A 172 -1.13 -5.34 9.79
N GLY A 173 -2.16 -4.68 9.27
CA GLY A 173 -3.14 -5.28 8.38
C GLY A 173 -4.38 -4.42 8.22
N GLY A 174 -5.39 -4.98 7.58
CA GLY A 174 -6.61 -4.25 7.27
C GLY A 174 -7.68 -5.12 6.64
N PHE A 175 -8.82 -4.47 6.40
CA PHE A 175 -9.87 -5.02 5.55
C PHE A 175 -10.47 -3.95 4.63
N ILE A 176 -11.02 -4.41 3.51
CA ILE A 176 -11.89 -3.65 2.62
C ILE A 176 -13.16 -4.47 2.45
N LEU A 177 -14.31 -3.87 2.75
CA LEU A 177 -15.63 -4.42 2.50
C LEU A 177 -16.30 -3.56 1.44
N GLN A 178 -16.87 -4.16 0.40
CA GLN A 178 -17.50 -3.45 -0.72
C GLN A 178 -18.93 -3.95 -0.91
N VAL A 179 -19.86 -3.02 -0.91
CA VAL A 179 -21.28 -3.30 -1.13
C VAL A 179 -21.50 -3.55 -2.62
N LEU A 180 -22.06 -4.71 -2.97
CA LEU A 180 -22.40 -5.05 -4.35
C LEU A 180 -23.79 -4.54 -4.73
N PRO A 181 -24.10 -4.37 -6.03
CA PRO A 181 -25.34 -3.74 -6.47
C PRO A 181 -26.65 -4.43 -6.03
N ASN A 182 -26.57 -5.71 -5.67
CA ASN A 182 -27.69 -6.51 -5.20
C ASN A 182 -27.89 -6.47 -3.67
N ALA A 183 -27.07 -5.70 -2.95
CA ALA A 183 -27.09 -5.68 -1.49
C ALA A 183 -28.39 -5.08 -0.95
N THR A 184 -28.93 -5.74 0.06
CA THR A 184 -30.12 -5.28 0.77
C THR A 184 -29.78 -4.28 1.88
N ASN A 185 -30.71 -3.41 2.25
CA ASN A 185 -30.53 -2.50 3.38
C ASN A 185 -30.30 -3.25 4.70
N GLU A 186 -30.84 -4.46 4.84
CA GLU A 186 -30.63 -5.31 6.02
C GLU A 186 -29.16 -5.72 6.13
N THR A 187 -28.56 -6.17 5.03
CA THR A 187 -27.12 -6.54 4.98
C THR A 187 -26.22 -5.33 5.26
N ILE A 188 -26.52 -4.17 4.67
CA ILE A 188 -25.77 -2.94 4.93
C ILE A 188 -25.82 -2.59 6.42
N THR A 189 -27.00 -2.60 7.03
CA THR A 189 -27.16 -2.31 8.48
C THR A 189 -26.39 -3.31 9.36
N LYS A 190 -26.40 -4.60 9.01
CA LYS A 190 -25.61 -5.63 9.72
C LYS A 190 -24.12 -5.33 9.66
N ILE A 191 -23.60 -4.99 8.50
CA ILE A 191 -22.18 -4.67 8.32
C ILE A 191 -21.81 -3.39 9.08
N GLU A 192 -22.58 -2.32 8.97
CA GLU A 192 -22.34 -1.07 9.70
C GLU A 192 -22.28 -1.31 11.22
N LYS A 193 -23.19 -2.11 11.75
CA LYS A 193 -23.19 -2.49 13.15
C LYS A 193 -21.97 -3.33 13.53
N ALA A 194 -21.55 -4.26 12.68
CA ALA A 194 -20.38 -5.10 12.92
C ALA A 194 -19.10 -4.29 12.97
N ILE A 195 -18.87 -3.40 11.98
CA ILE A 195 -17.65 -2.58 11.90
C ILE A 195 -17.59 -1.49 12.97
N SER A 196 -18.74 -0.96 13.43
CA SER A 196 -18.75 0.05 14.49
C SER A 196 -18.36 -0.53 15.86
N ASN A 197 -18.48 -1.83 16.06
CA ASN A 197 -18.19 -2.51 17.32
C ASN A 197 -16.88 -3.32 17.29
N ILE A 198 -16.20 -3.40 16.13
CA ILE A 198 -14.97 -4.17 16.00
C ILE A 198 -13.81 -3.46 16.69
N LYS A 199 -12.95 -4.25 17.38
CA LYS A 199 -11.68 -3.72 17.87
C LYS A 199 -10.81 -3.21 16.73
N PRO A 200 -9.88 -2.25 16.98
CA PRO A 200 -8.90 -1.84 15.97
C PRO A 200 -8.21 -3.05 15.33
N ILE A 201 -8.09 -3.04 14.01
CA ILE A 201 -7.56 -4.19 13.26
C ILE A 201 -6.14 -4.60 13.70
N SER A 202 -5.28 -3.62 14.01
CA SER A 202 -3.94 -3.90 14.55
C SER A 202 -3.97 -4.59 15.91
N THR A 203 -4.98 -4.31 16.74
CA THR A 203 -5.17 -5.00 18.02
C THR A 203 -5.56 -6.46 17.81
N LEU A 204 -6.50 -6.75 16.91
CA LEU A 204 -6.89 -8.12 16.57
C LEU A 204 -5.70 -8.94 16.04
N ILE A 205 -4.90 -8.35 15.15
CA ILE A 205 -3.71 -9.01 14.61
C ILE A 205 -2.66 -9.22 15.72
N HIS A 206 -2.46 -8.25 16.60
CA HIS A 206 -1.56 -8.39 17.75
C HIS A 206 -2.01 -9.48 18.72
N GLU A 207 -3.31 -9.65 18.93
CA GLU A 207 -3.91 -10.75 19.71
C GLU A 207 -3.78 -12.11 18.99
N GLY A 208 -3.15 -12.17 17.81
CA GLY A 208 -2.89 -13.40 17.05
C GLY A 208 -4.03 -13.82 16.14
N LYS A 209 -5.04 -12.97 15.91
CA LYS A 209 -6.15 -13.29 15.01
C LYS A 209 -5.69 -13.41 13.58
N THR A 210 -6.14 -14.47 12.92
CA THR A 210 -5.94 -14.72 11.49
C THR A 210 -6.92 -13.89 10.65
N PRO A 211 -6.63 -13.64 9.35
CA PRO A 211 -7.59 -13.02 8.45
C PRO A 211 -8.96 -13.73 8.42
N GLU A 212 -8.99 -15.06 8.52
CA GLU A 212 -10.24 -15.87 8.61
C GLU A 212 -11.00 -15.58 9.90
N GLU A 213 -10.32 -15.54 11.05
CA GLU A 213 -10.95 -15.21 12.34
C GLU A 213 -11.48 -13.78 12.36
N ILE A 214 -10.79 -12.84 11.69
CA ILE A 214 -11.25 -11.46 11.55
C ILE A 214 -12.50 -11.41 10.66
N ALA A 215 -12.52 -12.12 9.53
CA ALA A 215 -13.71 -12.26 8.70
C ALA A 215 -14.88 -12.87 9.49
N ASN A 216 -14.61 -13.90 10.29
CA ASN A 216 -15.63 -14.52 11.14
C ASN A 216 -16.22 -13.53 12.18
N ILE A 217 -15.40 -12.66 12.75
CA ILE A 217 -15.85 -11.60 13.66
C ILE A 217 -16.74 -10.59 12.90
N ILE A 218 -16.34 -10.16 11.70
CA ILE A 218 -17.06 -9.18 10.89
C ILE A 218 -18.43 -9.73 10.45
N PHE A 219 -18.46 -10.97 9.97
CA PHE A 219 -19.67 -11.57 9.39
C PHE A 219 -20.53 -12.36 10.36
N SER A 220 -20.09 -12.47 11.63
CA SER A 220 -20.82 -13.13 12.72
C SER A 220 -21.12 -14.62 12.47
N GLY A 221 -20.20 -15.34 11.82
CA GLY A 221 -20.28 -16.78 11.56
C GLY A 221 -19.70 -17.17 10.21
N GLU A 222 -19.07 -18.36 10.16
CA GLU A 222 -18.46 -18.89 8.94
C GLU A 222 -19.48 -19.19 7.84
N GLU A 223 -20.71 -19.47 8.21
CA GLU A 223 -21.84 -19.74 7.30
C GLU A 223 -22.26 -18.51 6.48
N ASN A 224 -21.87 -17.30 6.92
CA ASN A 224 -22.27 -16.06 6.28
C ASN A 224 -21.30 -15.58 5.20
N TYR A 225 -20.17 -16.26 5.01
CA TYR A 225 -19.19 -15.89 3.98
C TYR A 225 -18.48 -17.09 3.38
N ARG A 226 -17.89 -16.90 2.20
CA ARG A 226 -17.04 -17.88 1.53
C ARG A 226 -15.76 -17.23 1.03
N ILE A 227 -14.63 -17.88 1.29
CA ILE A 227 -13.33 -17.45 0.78
C ILE A 227 -13.19 -17.98 -0.64
N LEU A 228 -12.84 -17.09 -1.57
CA LEU A 228 -12.62 -17.43 -2.98
C LEU A 228 -11.13 -17.64 -3.29
N HIS A 229 -10.28 -16.82 -2.68
CA HIS A 229 -8.83 -16.88 -2.88
C HIS A 229 -8.08 -16.55 -1.59
N LYS A 230 -6.87 -17.11 -1.51
CA LYS A 230 -5.87 -16.83 -0.48
C LYS A 230 -4.52 -16.65 -1.16
N ASN A 231 -3.89 -15.48 -0.96
CA ASN A 231 -2.62 -15.13 -1.56
C ASN A 231 -1.61 -14.80 -0.47
N ASP A 232 -0.38 -15.25 -0.61
CA ASP A 232 0.72 -14.75 0.21
C ASP A 232 0.91 -13.23 -0.01
N VAL A 233 1.35 -12.52 1.01
CA VAL A 233 1.72 -11.12 0.93
C VAL A 233 3.19 -10.99 1.24
N VAL A 234 3.95 -10.39 0.31
CA VAL A 234 5.40 -10.30 0.41
C VAL A 234 5.91 -8.94 -0.06
N PHE A 235 7.00 -8.48 0.56
CA PHE A 235 7.78 -7.40 0.00
C PHE A 235 8.54 -7.92 -1.22
N LYS A 236 8.26 -7.36 -2.40
CA LYS A 236 9.00 -7.72 -3.62
C LYS A 236 9.12 -6.54 -4.56
N CYS A 237 10.35 -6.08 -4.73
CA CYS A 237 10.70 -5.05 -5.70
C CYS A 237 11.14 -5.67 -7.02
N THR A 238 10.66 -5.11 -8.13
CA THR A 238 11.00 -5.56 -9.49
C THR A 238 12.08 -4.70 -10.13
N CYS A 239 12.85 -3.92 -9.33
CA CYS A 239 13.97 -3.16 -9.86
C CYS A 239 15.11 -4.09 -10.33
N SER A 240 15.84 -3.65 -11.35
CA SER A 240 17.04 -4.32 -11.83
C SER A 240 18.01 -3.30 -12.43
N LYS A 241 19.27 -3.71 -12.64
CA LYS A 241 20.29 -2.85 -13.27
C LYS A 241 19.89 -2.45 -14.68
N GLU A 242 19.29 -3.38 -15.44
CA GLU A 242 18.80 -3.15 -16.81
C GLU A 242 17.72 -2.06 -16.84
N ARG A 243 16.73 -2.13 -15.93
CA ARG A 243 15.68 -1.09 -15.83
C ARG A 243 16.24 0.29 -15.48
N TYR A 244 17.30 0.34 -14.67
CA TYR A 244 17.99 1.60 -14.38
C TYR A 244 18.81 2.08 -15.58
N ALA A 245 19.42 1.17 -16.37
CA ALA A 245 20.06 1.52 -17.63
C ALA A 245 19.05 2.14 -18.63
N ASP A 246 17.87 1.51 -18.80
CA ASP A 246 16.79 2.05 -19.64
C ASP A 246 16.33 3.44 -19.14
N ALA A 247 16.20 3.62 -17.82
CA ALA A 247 15.84 4.91 -17.24
C ALA A 247 16.91 5.99 -17.48
N LEU A 248 18.20 5.64 -17.39
CA LEU A 248 19.30 6.54 -17.71
C LEU A 248 19.25 7.04 -19.16
N VAL A 249 18.91 6.15 -20.09
CA VAL A 249 18.76 6.50 -21.51
C VAL A 249 17.67 7.57 -21.72
N THR A 250 16.61 7.58 -20.89
CA THR A 250 15.53 8.57 -20.98
C THR A 250 15.91 9.99 -20.52
N LEU A 251 17.05 10.15 -19.82
CA LEU A 251 17.55 11.47 -19.42
C LEU A 251 18.01 12.30 -20.62
N GLY A 252 18.40 11.65 -21.72
CA GLY A 252 18.92 12.31 -22.90
C GLY A 252 20.46 12.36 -22.92
N LYS A 253 20.99 12.83 -24.07
CA LYS A 253 22.41 12.73 -24.37
C LYS A 253 23.27 13.63 -23.47
N GLU A 254 22.84 14.87 -23.23
CA GLU A 254 23.61 15.86 -22.46
C GLU A 254 23.82 15.41 -21.01
N GLU A 255 22.78 14.95 -20.34
CA GLU A 255 22.83 14.46 -18.97
C GLU A 255 23.66 13.18 -18.86
N LEU A 256 23.58 12.27 -19.84
CA LEU A 256 24.39 11.07 -19.87
C LEU A 256 25.88 11.38 -20.11
N GLU A 257 26.23 12.38 -20.94
CA GLU A 257 27.60 12.87 -21.11
C GLU A 257 28.18 13.43 -19.80
N ASP A 258 27.35 14.12 -19.01
CA ASP A 258 27.77 14.62 -17.70
C ASP A 258 27.98 13.48 -16.67
N ILE A 259 27.10 12.49 -16.66
CA ILE A 259 27.23 11.30 -15.82
C ILE A 259 28.49 10.50 -16.22
N ALA A 260 28.79 10.38 -17.52
CA ALA A 260 29.96 9.66 -18.04
C ALA A 260 31.32 10.27 -17.64
N LYS A 261 31.34 11.49 -17.10
CA LYS A 261 32.58 12.10 -16.54
C LYS A 261 32.98 11.51 -15.19
N GLN A 262 32.08 10.78 -14.53
CA GLN A 262 32.33 10.13 -13.24
C GLN A 262 32.89 8.72 -13.47
N GLU A 263 33.86 8.29 -12.64
CA GLU A 263 34.41 6.92 -12.70
C GLU A 263 33.34 5.85 -12.42
N THR A 264 32.44 6.15 -11.48
CA THR A 264 31.33 5.27 -11.09
C THR A 264 30.12 6.10 -10.72
N THR A 265 28.95 5.68 -11.19
CA THR A 265 27.64 6.25 -10.83
C THR A 265 26.86 5.25 -10.00
N GLU A 266 26.44 5.63 -8.78
CA GLU A 266 25.57 4.83 -7.93
C GLU A 266 24.13 5.30 -8.06
N LEU A 267 23.23 4.38 -8.38
CA LEU A 267 21.78 4.59 -8.33
C LEU A 267 21.17 3.72 -7.25
N VAL A 268 20.31 4.33 -6.43
CA VAL A 268 19.66 3.65 -5.31
C VAL A 268 18.16 3.53 -5.55
N CYS A 269 17.62 2.32 -5.48
CA CYS A 269 16.21 2.11 -5.64
C CYS A 269 15.42 2.80 -4.51
N ALA A 270 14.47 3.65 -4.89
CA ALA A 270 13.62 4.34 -3.92
C ALA A 270 12.80 3.37 -3.06
N PHE A 271 12.34 2.25 -3.63
CA PHE A 271 11.49 1.27 -2.95
C PHE A 271 12.25 0.31 -2.04
N CYS A 272 13.34 -0.31 -2.52
CA CYS A 272 14.02 -1.38 -1.78
C CYS A 272 15.41 -1.03 -1.27
N LYS A 273 15.93 0.16 -1.60
CA LYS A 273 17.28 0.64 -1.25
C LYS A 273 18.41 -0.18 -1.86
N GLU A 274 18.13 -1.06 -2.82
CA GLU A 274 19.16 -1.77 -3.58
C GLU A 274 20.01 -0.75 -4.37
N LYS A 275 21.32 -0.99 -4.39
CA LYS A 275 22.31 -0.11 -5.02
C LYS A 275 22.80 -0.71 -6.33
N TYR A 276 22.75 0.08 -7.38
CA TYR A 276 23.23 -0.27 -8.71
C TYR A 276 24.40 0.63 -9.09
N HIS A 277 25.54 0.02 -9.39
CA HIS A 277 26.73 0.74 -9.81
C HIS A 277 26.93 0.60 -11.32
N PHE A 278 27.15 1.73 -11.97
CA PHE A 278 27.49 1.83 -13.37
C PHE A 278 28.90 2.40 -13.51
N SER A 279 29.79 1.69 -14.18
CA SER A 279 31.10 2.17 -14.55
C SER A 279 30.99 3.22 -15.66
N GLN A 280 32.00 4.06 -15.80
CA GLN A 280 32.12 5.01 -16.91
C GLN A 280 31.94 4.33 -18.27
N LYS A 281 32.51 3.12 -18.44
CA LYS A 281 32.39 2.34 -19.68
C LYS A 281 30.93 1.98 -19.98
N GLU A 282 30.17 1.50 -18.98
CA GLU A 282 28.75 1.14 -19.17
C GLU A 282 27.93 2.37 -19.57
N ILE A 283 28.16 3.53 -18.93
CA ILE A 283 27.46 4.79 -19.31
C ILE A 283 27.84 5.21 -20.73
N THR A 284 29.10 5.06 -21.15
CA THR A 284 29.54 5.38 -22.51
C THR A 284 28.86 4.46 -23.55
N GLU A 285 28.71 3.18 -23.23
CA GLU A 285 27.99 2.22 -24.09
C GLU A 285 26.50 2.60 -24.23
N LEU A 286 25.85 3.10 -23.17
CA LEU A 286 24.47 3.62 -23.25
C LEU A 286 24.39 4.87 -24.16
N LEU A 287 25.36 5.77 -24.08
CA LEU A 287 25.46 6.94 -24.97
C LEU A 287 25.61 6.58 -26.46
N ASP A 288 26.41 5.56 -26.74
CA ASP A 288 26.65 5.12 -28.13
C ASP A 288 25.37 4.47 -28.74
N ASN A 289 24.52 3.87 -27.94
CA ASN A 289 23.24 3.32 -28.36
C ASN A 289 22.15 4.39 -28.60
N LEU A 290 22.37 5.64 -28.17
CA LEU A 290 21.47 6.78 -28.46
C LEU A 290 21.71 7.43 -29.83
N LYS A 291 22.72 6.98 -30.56
CA LYS A 291 23.05 7.45 -31.92
C LYS A 291 22.22 6.70 -32.98
#